data_77baed105590b2330c7742b40416c8aa
#
_entry.id   77baed105590b2330c7742b40416c8aa
#
_cell.length_a   1.000
_cell.length_b   1.000
_cell.length_c   1.000
_cell.angle_alpha   90.00
_cell.angle_beta   90.00
_cell.angle_gamma   90.00
#
_symmetry.space_group_name_H-M   'P 1'
#
loop_
_entity.id
_entity.type
_entity.pdbx_description
1 polymer ?
#
loop_
_entity_poly.entity_id
_entity_poly.type
_entity_poly.pdbx_seq_one_letter_code
_entity_poly.pdbx_strand_id
1 'polypeptide(L)'
;MTGKNMTMPRVSGTSGLQLFDYKFGQTGVHGTEADSYDGNLGQKYVEELIHPKFMQDETTIHMKIIYDEDSHQILGGQVMSTEDVTASINTISIAISAGYTLEQLAVQDFFFQPDYDRPWNYLNVRAQQALGDTFGSDKMLF
;
A
#
# COMPACT_ATOMS: atom_id res chain seq x y z
N MET A 1 24.37 -19.11 27.61
CA MET A 1 23.40 -18.29 26.83
C MET A 1 24.18 -17.56 25.76
N THR A 2 24.08 -17.98 24.53
CA THR A 2 24.67 -17.25 23.39
C THR A 2 23.73 -16.11 23.05
N GLY A 3 24.07 -14.89 23.50
CA GLY A 3 23.33 -13.68 23.10
C GLY A 3 23.48 -13.45 21.61
N LYS A 4 22.45 -13.76 20.82
CA LYS A 4 22.38 -13.28 19.45
C LYS A 4 22.18 -11.77 19.51
N ASN A 5 23.16 -11.02 19.04
CA ASN A 5 23.01 -9.58 18.84
C ASN A 5 21.91 -9.37 17.77
N MET A 6 20.72 -9.00 18.19
CA MET A 6 19.69 -8.55 17.27
C MET A 6 19.99 -7.10 16.89
N THR A 7 20.28 -6.87 15.63
CA THR A 7 20.36 -5.51 15.07
C THR A 7 18.94 -5.04 14.80
N MET A 8 18.57 -3.89 15.35
CA MET A 8 17.28 -3.26 15.03
C MET A 8 17.23 -2.93 13.53
N PRO A 9 16.19 -3.36 12.80
CA PRO A 9 16.01 -2.93 11.42
C PRO A 9 15.73 -1.43 11.36
N ARG A 10 15.89 -0.84 10.18
CA ARG A 10 15.46 0.56 9.94
C ARG A 10 13.99 0.71 10.30
N VAL A 11 13.67 1.74 11.06
CA VAL A 11 12.29 2.09 11.43
C VAL A 11 11.68 2.90 10.30
N SER A 12 10.56 2.43 9.76
CA SER A 12 9.84 3.09 8.66
C SER A 12 8.94 4.25 9.11
N GLY A 13 8.94 4.60 10.41
CA GLY A 13 8.07 5.65 10.95
C GLY A 13 6.59 5.33 10.81
N THR A 14 6.21 4.06 10.95
CA THR A 14 4.82 3.62 10.85
C THR A 14 3.98 4.23 11.96
N SER A 15 2.95 4.99 11.58
CA SER A 15 2.10 5.73 12.50
C SER A 15 0.67 5.86 11.95
N GLY A 16 -0.25 6.27 12.81
CA GLY A 16 -1.63 6.50 12.39
C GLY A 16 -2.35 7.43 13.36
N LEU A 17 -3.50 7.89 12.92
CA LEU A 17 -4.42 8.68 13.71
C LEU A 17 -5.87 8.37 13.31
N GLN A 18 -6.78 8.63 14.23
CA GLN A 18 -8.21 8.64 13.95
C GLN A 18 -8.73 10.07 14.11
N LEU A 19 -9.47 10.53 13.11
CA LEU A 19 -10.13 11.82 13.13
C LEU A 19 -11.59 11.61 12.72
N PHE A 20 -12.51 11.85 13.64
CA PHE A 20 -13.92 11.48 13.51
C PHE A 20 -14.06 9.98 13.15
N ASP A 21 -14.75 9.66 12.09
CA ASP A 21 -14.95 8.27 11.64
C ASP A 21 -13.80 7.77 10.75
N TYR A 22 -12.91 8.66 10.30
CA TYR A 22 -11.80 8.30 9.45
C TYR A 22 -10.59 7.83 10.24
N LYS A 23 -10.02 6.74 9.79
CA LYS A 23 -8.75 6.18 10.25
C LYS A 23 -7.70 6.40 9.17
N PHE A 24 -6.57 6.92 9.57
CA PHE A 24 -5.45 7.21 8.70
C PHE A 24 -4.20 6.49 9.20
N GLY A 25 -3.44 5.92 8.28
CA GLY A 25 -2.15 5.33 8.56
C GLY A 25 -1.12 5.73 7.52
N GLN A 26 0.14 5.79 7.92
CA GLN A 26 1.26 6.04 7.03
C GLN A 26 2.49 5.25 7.45
N THR A 27 3.37 4.99 6.48
CA THR A 27 4.64 4.31 6.69
C THR A 27 5.64 4.69 5.61
N GLY A 28 6.93 4.71 5.94
CA GLY A 28 8.01 5.04 5.01
C GLY A 28 8.08 6.52 4.65
N VAL A 29 8.58 6.79 3.46
CA VAL A 29 8.80 8.15 2.95
C VAL A 29 7.48 8.91 2.80
N HIS A 30 7.40 10.11 3.35
CA HIS A 30 6.23 10.99 3.25
C HIS A 30 6.61 12.45 3.48
N GLY A 31 5.77 13.36 2.97
CA GLY A 31 5.93 14.81 3.24
C GLY A 31 7.33 15.34 2.92
N THR A 32 7.94 16.01 3.89
CA THR A 32 9.27 16.63 3.75
C THR A 32 10.42 15.63 3.59
N GLU A 33 10.23 14.38 3.96
CA GLU A 33 11.24 13.33 3.75
C GLU A 33 11.40 13.00 2.26
N ALA A 34 10.34 13.19 1.48
CA ALA A 34 10.39 13.05 0.03
C ALA A 34 11.34 14.05 -0.62
N ASP A 35 11.45 15.26 -0.09
CA ASP A 35 12.33 16.32 -0.61
C ASP A 35 13.81 16.01 -0.40
N SER A 36 14.13 15.12 0.53
CA SER A 36 15.51 14.71 0.85
C SER A 36 15.92 13.37 0.20
N TYR A 37 15.05 12.76 -0.57
CA TYR A 37 15.36 11.53 -1.27
C TYR A 37 16.27 11.80 -2.47
N ASP A 38 17.38 11.07 -2.56
CA ASP A 38 18.34 11.16 -3.65
C ASP A 38 17.99 10.19 -4.78
N GLY A 39 16.89 10.48 -5.49
CA GLY A 39 16.36 9.66 -6.56
C GLY A 39 15.08 10.24 -7.14
N ASN A 40 14.47 9.55 -8.09
CA ASN A 40 13.23 9.97 -8.72
C ASN A 40 12.04 9.34 -7.99
N LEU A 41 11.26 10.13 -7.28
CA LEU A 41 10.07 9.66 -6.58
C LEU A 41 8.85 9.68 -7.49
N GLY A 42 8.25 8.51 -7.67
CA GLY A 42 6.90 8.35 -8.18
C GLY A 42 5.89 8.28 -7.04
N GLN A 43 4.69 8.75 -7.31
CA GLN A 43 3.57 8.58 -6.39
C GLN A 43 2.28 8.32 -7.16
N LYS A 44 1.45 7.45 -6.62
CA LYS A 44 0.13 7.16 -7.15
C LYS A 44 -0.90 7.22 -6.04
N TYR A 45 -1.90 8.08 -6.22
CA TYR A 45 -3.08 8.16 -5.36
C TYR A 45 -4.29 7.55 -6.03
N VAL A 46 -5.16 6.96 -5.23
CA VAL A 46 -6.48 6.52 -5.68
C VAL A 46 -7.47 6.38 -4.54
N GLU A 47 -8.70 6.36 -4.97
CA GLU A 47 -9.89 6.01 -4.22
C GLU A 47 -10.54 4.79 -4.85
N GLU A 48 -10.79 3.75 -4.06
CA GLU A 48 -11.40 2.49 -4.50
C GLU A 48 -12.45 2.02 -3.48
N LEU A 49 -13.44 1.28 -3.96
CA LEU A 49 -14.35 0.57 -3.07
C LEU A 49 -13.63 -0.62 -2.43
N ILE A 50 -13.81 -0.81 -1.13
CA ILE A 50 -13.24 -1.97 -0.40
C ILE A 50 -13.95 -3.25 -0.87
N HIS A 51 -15.26 -3.23 -0.93
CA HIS A 51 -16.07 -4.39 -1.29
C HIS A 51 -16.48 -4.40 -2.77
N PRO A 52 -16.86 -5.56 -3.32
CA PRO A 52 -17.46 -5.64 -4.64
C PRO A 52 -18.73 -4.79 -4.75
N LYS A 53 -18.95 -4.15 -5.90
CA LYS A 53 -20.11 -3.26 -6.12
C LYS A 53 -21.47 -3.91 -5.87
N PHE A 54 -21.59 -5.23 -6.03
CA PHE A 54 -22.83 -5.96 -5.79
C PHE A 54 -23.20 -6.08 -4.29
N MET A 55 -22.25 -5.82 -3.39
CA MET A 55 -22.48 -5.87 -1.94
C MET A 55 -23.25 -4.64 -1.42
N GLN A 56 -23.50 -3.63 -2.27
CA GLN A 56 -24.17 -2.37 -1.89
C GLN A 56 -23.49 -1.61 -0.75
N ASP A 57 -22.22 -1.90 -0.50
CA ASP A 57 -21.38 -1.18 0.43
C ASP A 57 -20.49 -0.22 -0.35
N GLU A 58 -20.68 1.07 -0.11
CA GLU A 58 -19.94 2.15 -0.78
C GLU A 58 -18.71 2.60 0.03
N THR A 59 -18.29 1.82 1.02
CA THR A 59 -17.11 2.15 1.81
C THR A 59 -15.87 2.20 0.92
N THR A 60 -15.22 3.35 0.94
CA THR A 60 -14.03 3.61 0.12
C THR A 60 -12.75 3.55 0.93
N ILE A 61 -11.68 3.19 0.25
CA ILE A 61 -10.31 3.33 0.74
C ILE A 61 -9.57 4.33 -0.14
N HIS A 62 -8.93 5.28 0.51
CA HIS A 62 -8.02 6.22 -0.12
C HIS A 62 -6.60 5.75 0.12
N MET A 63 -5.83 5.56 -0.92
CA MET A 63 -4.48 5.06 -0.81
C MET A 63 -3.52 5.86 -1.68
N LYS A 64 -2.35 6.11 -1.12
CA LYS A 64 -1.21 6.65 -1.83
C LYS A 64 -0.02 5.72 -1.64
N ILE A 65 0.63 5.34 -2.71
CA ILE A 65 1.90 4.62 -2.69
C ILE A 65 3.00 5.52 -3.25
N ILE A 66 4.17 5.45 -2.62
CA ILE A 66 5.37 6.20 -3.00
C ILE A 66 6.46 5.19 -3.33
N TYR A 67 7.10 5.38 -4.45
CA TYR A 67 8.09 4.44 -4.98
C TYR A 67 9.21 5.17 -5.71
N ASP A 68 10.31 4.50 -5.92
CA ASP A 68 11.39 4.96 -6.80
C ASP A 68 11.04 4.66 -8.25
N GLU A 69 11.06 5.67 -9.14
CA GLU A 69 10.65 5.50 -10.53
C GLU A 69 11.61 4.64 -11.36
N ASP A 70 12.87 4.55 -10.96
CA ASP A 70 13.89 3.81 -11.71
C ASP A 70 13.90 2.32 -11.33
N SER A 71 13.80 2.01 -10.03
CA SER A 71 13.83 0.65 -9.50
C SER A 71 12.45 0.06 -9.23
N HIS A 72 11.41 0.87 -9.22
CA HIS A 72 10.05 0.54 -8.76
C HIS A 72 9.96 0.09 -7.30
N GLN A 73 11.02 0.29 -6.51
CA GLN A 73 11.02 -0.08 -5.10
C GLN A 73 10.02 0.76 -4.32
N ILE A 74 9.22 0.09 -3.49
CA ILE A 74 8.24 0.75 -2.62
C ILE A 74 8.98 1.41 -1.46
N LEU A 75 8.74 2.71 -1.28
CA LEU A 75 9.41 3.54 -0.30
C LEU A 75 8.48 4.10 0.76
N GLY A 76 7.18 4.21 0.47
CA GLY A 76 6.21 4.75 1.40
C GLY A 76 4.77 4.45 1.00
N GLY A 77 3.86 4.67 1.93
CA GLY A 77 2.44 4.57 1.69
C GLY A 77 1.60 5.25 2.76
N GLN A 78 0.44 5.70 2.31
CA GLN A 78 -0.58 6.32 3.15
C GLN A 78 -1.93 5.69 2.81
N VAL A 79 -2.72 5.39 3.83
CA VAL A 79 -4.05 4.79 3.67
C VAL A 79 -5.03 5.49 4.59
N MET A 80 -6.23 5.77 4.08
CA MET A 80 -7.32 6.37 4.85
C MET A 80 -8.65 5.70 4.48
N SER A 81 -9.46 5.38 5.48
CA SER A 81 -10.81 4.85 5.32
C SER A 81 -11.61 5.07 6.60
N THR A 82 -12.91 4.82 6.56
CA THR A 82 -13.74 4.64 7.75
C THR A 82 -13.55 3.26 8.37
N GLU A 83 -13.06 2.29 7.57
CA GLU A 83 -12.68 0.96 8.04
C GLU A 83 -11.27 0.92 8.64
N ASP A 84 -10.91 -0.23 9.22
CA ASP A 84 -9.58 -0.43 9.79
C ASP A 84 -8.51 -0.49 8.69
N VAL A 85 -7.51 0.39 8.77
CA VAL A 85 -6.40 0.48 7.82
C VAL A 85 -5.12 -0.22 8.30
N THR A 86 -5.16 -0.83 9.48
CA THR A 86 -3.98 -1.41 10.14
C THR A 86 -3.31 -2.49 9.29
N ALA A 87 -4.11 -3.42 8.74
CA ALA A 87 -3.58 -4.50 7.90
C ALA A 87 -2.86 -3.95 6.65
N SER A 88 -3.43 -2.93 6.02
CA SER A 88 -2.85 -2.29 4.83
C SER A 88 -1.52 -1.62 5.12
N ILE A 89 -1.47 -0.84 6.18
CA ILE A 89 -0.25 -0.13 6.58
C ILE A 89 0.84 -1.11 7.03
N ASN A 90 0.50 -2.15 7.77
CA ASN A 90 1.45 -3.19 8.15
C ASN A 90 2.00 -3.92 6.93
N THR A 91 1.15 -4.23 5.95
CA THR A 91 1.58 -4.84 4.69
C THR A 91 2.57 -3.96 3.94
N ILE A 92 2.28 -2.67 3.79
CA ILE A 92 3.19 -1.72 3.14
C ILE A 92 4.50 -1.60 3.92
N SER A 93 4.45 -1.53 5.25
CA SER A 93 5.65 -1.47 6.10
C SER A 93 6.54 -2.70 5.93
N ILE A 94 5.95 -3.90 5.84
CA ILE A 94 6.68 -5.15 5.56
C ILE A 94 7.27 -5.12 4.15
N ALA A 95 6.50 -4.68 3.15
CA ALA A 95 6.97 -4.55 1.77
C ALA A 95 8.18 -3.63 1.66
N ILE A 96 8.15 -2.47 2.33
CA ILE A 96 9.30 -1.54 2.41
C ILE A 96 10.51 -2.24 3.04
N SER A 97 10.31 -2.89 4.19
CA SER A 97 11.40 -3.56 4.91
C SER A 97 12.02 -4.71 4.13
N ALA A 98 11.22 -5.40 3.31
CA ALA A 98 11.66 -6.49 2.44
C ALA A 98 12.23 -6.01 1.09
N GLY A 99 12.18 -4.71 0.79
CA GLY A 99 12.63 -4.16 -0.48
C GLY A 99 11.74 -4.53 -1.66
N TYR A 100 10.45 -4.71 -1.45
CA TYR A 100 9.50 -5.06 -2.50
C TYR A 100 9.43 -3.98 -3.58
N THR A 101 9.21 -4.45 -4.81
CA THR A 101 8.89 -3.58 -5.94
C THR A 101 7.38 -3.57 -6.22
N LEU A 102 6.96 -2.62 -7.05
CA LEU A 102 5.57 -2.54 -7.51
C LEU A 102 5.13 -3.82 -8.23
N GLU A 103 6.02 -4.45 -9.03
CA GLU A 103 5.74 -5.69 -9.74
C GLU A 103 5.45 -6.84 -8.77
N GLN A 104 6.22 -6.95 -7.70
CA GLN A 104 6.00 -7.97 -6.69
C GLN A 104 4.68 -7.75 -5.94
N LEU A 105 4.37 -6.50 -5.58
CA LEU A 105 3.12 -6.17 -4.92
C LEU A 105 1.91 -6.38 -5.86
N ALA A 106 2.07 -6.09 -7.15
CA ALA A 106 1.01 -6.20 -8.16
C ALA A 106 0.48 -7.63 -8.33
N VAL A 107 1.32 -8.63 -8.07
CA VAL A 107 0.98 -10.06 -8.22
C VAL A 107 0.99 -10.82 -6.89
N GLN A 108 1.14 -10.11 -5.77
CA GLN A 108 1.12 -10.73 -4.46
C GLN A 108 -0.21 -11.44 -4.21
N ASP A 109 -0.13 -12.68 -3.73
CA ASP A 109 -1.31 -13.45 -3.31
C ASP A 109 -1.83 -12.89 -1.98
N PHE A 110 -2.99 -12.25 -2.04
CA PHE A 110 -3.71 -11.74 -0.88
C PHE A 110 -4.94 -12.57 -0.59
N PHE A 111 -5.33 -12.60 0.68
CA PHE A 111 -6.58 -13.21 1.10
C PHE A 111 -7.76 -12.60 0.34
N PHE A 112 -8.64 -13.46 -0.15
CA PHE A 112 -9.88 -13.06 -0.79
C PHE A 112 -11.08 -13.81 -0.20
N GLN A 113 -12.10 -13.03 0.12
CA GLN A 113 -13.43 -13.52 0.45
C GLN A 113 -14.43 -12.36 0.20
N PRO A 114 -15.54 -12.58 -0.53
CA PRO A 114 -16.43 -11.51 -0.97
C PRO A 114 -16.93 -10.56 0.12
N ASP A 115 -17.15 -11.08 1.33
CA ASP A 115 -17.61 -10.27 2.46
C ASP A 115 -16.51 -9.37 3.06
N TYR A 116 -15.25 -9.58 2.68
CA TYR A 116 -14.11 -8.85 3.21
C TYR A 116 -13.38 -8.02 2.17
N ASP A 117 -13.32 -8.48 0.92
CA ASP A 117 -12.46 -7.87 -0.07
C ASP A 117 -12.94 -8.15 -1.51
N ARG A 118 -12.29 -7.54 -2.48
CA ARG A 118 -12.45 -7.79 -3.92
C ARG A 118 -11.48 -8.88 -4.38
N PRO A 119 -11.73 -9.56 -5.51
CA PRO A 119 -10.85 -10.60 -6.07
C PRO A 119 -9.40 -10.13 -6.23
N TRP A 120 -9.19 -8.89 -6.62
CA TRP A 120 -7.92 -8.21 -6.53
C TRP A 120 -7.95 -7.23 -5.36
N ASN A 121 -7.06 -7.45 -4.40
CA ASN A 121 -6.89 -6.54 -3.29
C ASN A 121 -6.50 -5.15 -3.81
N TYR A 122 -7.00 -4.10 -3.18
CA TYR A 122 -6.67 -2.73 -3.59
C TYR A 122 -5.16 -2.41 -3.58
N LEU A 123 -4.35 -3.14 -2.80
CA LEU A 123 -2.89 -3.05 -2.85
C LEU A 123 -2.34 -3.55 -4.19
N ASN A 124 -2.84 -4.69 -4.71
CA ASN A 124 -2.47 -5.18 -6.03
C ASN A 124 -2.88 -4.17 -7.12
N VAL A 125 -4.15 -3.76 -7.09
CA VAL A 125 -4.69 -2.79 -8.06
C VAL A 125 -3.85 -1.51 -8.07
N ARG A 126 -3.42 -1.07 -6.88
CA ARG A 126 -2.60 0.12 -6.77
C ARG A 126 -1.23 -0.02 -7.40
N ALA A 127 -0.55 -1.12 -7.11
CA ALA A 127 0.74 -1.42 -7.72
C ALA A 127 0.62 -1.56 -9.25
N GLN A 128 -0.41 -2.23 -9.74
CA GLN A 128 -0.70 -2.36 -11.18
C GLN A 128 -0.93 -1.01 -11.84
N GLN A 129 -1.70 -0.11 -11.22
CA GLN A 129 -1.96 1.22 -11.76
C GLN A 129 -0.72 2.14 -11.70
N ALA A 130 0.16 1.96 -10.74
CA ALA A 130 1.43 2.67 -10.67
C ALA A 130 2.38 2.23 -11.80
N LEU A 131 2.35 0.95 -12.17
CA LEU A 131 3.09 0.40 -13.32
C LEU A 131 2.49 0.78 -14.69
N GLY A 132 1.29 1.36 -14.71
CA GLY A 132 0.61 1.77 -15.93
C GLY A 132 0.08 0.60 -16.75
N ASP A 133 0.13 0.72 -18.10
CA ASP A 133 -0.48 -0.23 -19.03
C ASP A 133 0.15 -1.64 -19.06
N THR A 134 1.22 -1.85 -18.31
CA THR A 134 1.91 -3.14 -18.23
C THR A 134 0.98 -4.27 -17.77
N PHE A 135 0.01 -3.95 -16.92
CA PHE A 135 -1.01 -4.89 -16.44
C PHE A 135 -2.42 -4.59 -16.94
N GLY A 136 -2.55 -3.80 -17.99
CA GLY A 136 -3.75 -3.39 -18.70
C GLY A 136 -5.09 -3.60 -17.99
N SER A 137 -5.80 -2.52 -17.68
CA SER A 137 -7.13 -2.55 -17.07
C SER A 137 -8.15 -3.38 -17.87
N ASP A 138 -7.94 -3.54 -19.17
CA ASP A 138 -8.82 -4.28 -20.09
C ASP A 138 -8.63 -5.80 -20.02
N LYS A 139 -7.61 -6.29 -19.30
CA LYS A 139 -7.34 -7.71 -19.11
C LYS A 139 -7.76 -8.23 -17.74
N MET A 140 -8.23 -7.38 -16.85
CA MET A 140 -8.81 -7.83 -15.60
C MET A 140 -10.23 -8.33 -15.83
N LEU A 141 -10.38 -9.63 -15.93
CA LEU A 141 -11.64 -10.34 -16.16
C LEU A 141 -12.59 -10.32 -14.94
N PHE A 142 -12.34 -9.46 -13.97
CA PHE A 142 -13.12 -9.45 -12.73
C PHE A 142 -13.49 -8.04 -12.29
#